data_1e9badc305c7674ef36b4425bfda3722
#
_entry.id   1e9badc305c7674ef36b4425bfda3722
#
_cell.length_a   1.000
_cell.length_b   1.000
_cell.length_c   1.000
_cell.angle_alpha   90.00
_cell.angle_beta   90.00
_cell.angle_gamma   90.00
#
_symmetry.space_group_name_H-M   'P 1'
#
loop_
_entity.id
_entity.type
_entity.pdbx_description
1 polymer ?
#
loop_
_entity_poly.entity_id
_entity_poly.type
_entity_poly.pdbx_seq_one_letter_code
_entity_poly.pdbx_strand_id
1 'polypeptide(L)'
;MAKWIRYEKSGKTGIGTLEGDTIAVHSGDMFAGAKPTGETLKLSDVQIMTPCDPSKMVCLWNNFHQLAAKNDFKQPKEPLWFLKAPNSYHPANKPIERPATYTGKIIYEGELGVVIGKKCFNITEAEAGEYIFGYTCVNDVTAVDLLRKDKSFEQWRAQRASTRSACSAR
;
A
#
# COMPACT_ATOMS: atom_id res chain seq x y z
N MET A 1 -5.36 -1.79 19.25
CA MET A 1 -4.26 -1.57 18.26
C MET A 1 -4.35 -0.13 17.83
N ALA A 2 -3.24 0.64 17.88
CA ALA A 2 -3.23 2.05 17.49
C ALA A 2 -3.36 2.19 15.97
N LYS A 3 -4.13 3.20 15.51
CA LYS A 3 -4.25 3.54 14.08
C LYS A 3 -3.18 4.58 13.75
N TRP A 4 -2.04 4.17 13.24
CA TRP A 4 -1.00 5.06 12.80
C TRP A 4 -1.33 5.71 11.47
N ILE A 5 -1.04 7.00 11.34
CA ILE A 5 -1.17 7.74 10.08
C ILE A 5 0.07 8.59 9.81
N ARG A 6 0.36 8.81 8.54
CA ARG A 6 1.21 9.90 8.05
C ARG A 6 0.33 10.98 7.45
N TYR A 7 0.65 12.21 7.71
CA TYR A 7 -0.10 13.35 7.21
C TYR A 7 0.82 14.47 6.74
N GLU A 8 0.29 15.35 5.91
CA GLU A 8 0.92 16.61 5.52
C GLU A 8 0.03 17.77 6.01
N LYS A 9 0.66 18.77 6.62
CA LYS A 9 0.04 20.03 7.02
C LYS A 9 0.98 21.18 6.68
N SER A 10 0.53 22.13 5.86
CA SER A 10 1.31 23.32 5.46
C SER A 10 2.70 22.98 4.91
N GLY A 11 2.80 21.95 4.08
CA GLY A 11 4.04 21.51 3.45
C GLY A 11 4.97 20.69 4.34
N LYS A 12 4.57 20.36 5.57
CA LYS A 12 5.35 19.54 6.51
C LYS A 12 4.67 18.20 6.71
N THR A 13 5.46 17.14 6.59
CA THR A 13 4.99 15.78 6.89
C THR A 13 5.14 15.49 8.38
N GLY A 14 4.11 14.88 8.96
CA GLY A 14 4.08 14.43 10.35
C GLY A 14 3.52 13.00 10.47
N ILE A 15 3.64 12.45 11.67
CA ILE A 15 3.08 11.15 12.05
C ILE A 15 2.23 11.29 13.30
N GLY A 16 1.27 10.42 13.47
CA GLY A 16 0.42 10.41 14.67
C GLY A 16 -0.45 9.17 14.76
N THR A 17 -1.18 9.08 15.86
CA THR A 17 -2.22 8.07 16.05
C THR A 17 -3.59 8.71 15.95
N LEU A 18 -4.50 8.06 15.22
CA LEU A 18 -5.85 8.54 14.96
C LEU A 18 -6.85 7.87 15.90
N GLU A 19 -7.65 8.70 16.60
CA GLU A 19 -8.81 8.28 17.38
C GLU A 19 -10.01 9.15 17.02
N GLY A 20 -11.05 8.52 16.45
CA GLY A 20 -12.13 9.28 15.83
C GLY A 20 -11.58 10.20 14.74
N ASP A 21 -11.82 11.51 14.89
CA ASP A 21 -11.33 12.56 13.99
C ASP A 21 -10.14 13.35 14.58
N THR A 22 -9.56 12.86 15.66
CA THR A 22 -8.44 13.51 16.34
C THR A 22 -7.14 12.74 16.14
N ILE A 23 -6.10 13.46 15.74
CA ILE A 23 -4.75 12.95 15.58
C ILE A 23 -3.93 13.37 16.80
N ALA A 24 -3.43 12.42 17.57
CA ALA A 24 -2.37 12.67 18.55
C ALA A 24 -1.03 12.69 17.81
N VAL A 25 -0.38 13.85 17.80
CA VAL A 25 0.89 14.05 17.08
C VAL A 25 2.02 13.33 17.79
N HIS A 26 2.88 12.68 17.01
CA HIS A 26 4.07 12.00 17.51
C HIS A 26 5.33 12.58 16.86
N SER A 27 6.44 12.48 17.57
CA SER A 27 7.78 12.80 17.08
C SER A 27 8.68 11.58 17.05
N GLY A 28 9.67 11.58 16.17
CA GLY A 28 10.59 10.45 15.97
C GLY A 28 10.15 9.54 14.81
N ASP A 29 10.66 8.33 14.79
CA ASP A 29 10.35 7.32 13.79
C ASP A 29 9.22 6.41 14.29
N MET A 30 8.16 6.28 13.51
CA MET A 30 7.01 5.43 13.86
C MET A 30 7.39 3.96 14.09
N PHE A 31 8.45 3.49 13.43
CA PHE A 31 8.95 2.11 13.55
C PHE A 31 9.94 1.93 14.70
N ALA A 32 10.46 3.02 15.26
CA ALA A 32 11.47 3.02 16.32
C ALA A 32 10.99 3.65 17.63
N GLY A 33 9.69 3.53 17.91
CA GLY A 33 9.11 3.98 19.18
C GLY A 33 8.92 5.49 19.26
N ALA A 34 8.29 6.07 18.23
CA ALA A 34 7.85 7.47 18.25
C ALA A 34 7.05 7.81 19.52
N LYS A 35 7.24 9.04 20.02
CA LYS A 35 6.65 9.50 21.28
C LYS A 35 5.59 10.57 21.04
N PRO A 36 4.48 10.58 21.78
CA PRO A 36 3.50 11.67 21.70
C PRO A 36 4.14 13.00 22.08
N THR A 37 3.79 14.05 21.35
CA THR A 37 4.27 15.42 21.61
C THR A 37 3.37 16.20 22.58
N GLY A 38 2.16 15.73 22.81
CA GLY A 38 1.09 16.45 23.50
C GLY A 38 0.23 17.32 22.57
N GLU A 39 0.64 17.52 21.33
CA GLU A 39 -0.15 18.24 20.33
C GLU A 39 -1.22 17.34 19.72
N THR A 40 -2.36 17.96 19.38
CA THR A 40 -3.45 17.29 18.65
C THR A 40 -3.83 18.08 17.42
N LEU A 41 -4.30 17.37 16.37
CA LEU A 41 -4.81 17.95 15.13
C LEU A 41 -6.14 17.33 14.78
N LYS A 42 -6.98 18.05 14.05
CA LYS A 42 -8.17 17.46 13.44
C LYS A 42 -7.80 16.78 12.14
N LEU A 43 -8.43 15.65 11.86
CA LEU A 43 -8.25 14.90 10.61
C LEU A 43 -8.61 15.75 9.38
N SER A 44 -9.60 16.66 9.53
CA SER A 44 -10.02 17.60 8.47
C SER A 44 -8.95 18.63 8.09
N ASP A 45 -7.99 18.90 8.98
CA ASP A 45 -7.01 19.98 8.83
C ASP A 45 -5.72 19.51 8.17
N VAL A 46 -5.67 18.23 7.76
CA VAL A 46 -4.47 17.61 7.21
C VAL A 46 -4.78 16.82 5.94
N GLN A 47 -3.78 16.65 5.10
CA GLN A 47 -3.81 15.69 4.00
C GLN A 47 -3.25 14.35 4.47
N ILE A 48 -4.04 13.29 4.41
CA ILE A 48 -3.55 11.94 4.69
C ILE A 48 -2.58 11.53 3.57
N MET A 49 -1.42 11.04 3.98
CA MET A 49 -0.37 10.53 3.11
C MET A 49 -0.44 9.00 3.03
N THR A 50 0.44 8.39 2.24
CA THR A 50 0.70 6.94 2.33
C THR A 50 1.07 6.59 3.77
N PRO A 51 0.62 5.44 4.32
CA PRO A 51 0.78 5.12 5.75
C PRO A 51 2.24 5.09 6.20
N CYS A 52 3.14 4.78 5.31
CA CYS A 52 4.59 4.85 5.48
C CYS A 52 5.24 5.29 4.17
N ASP A 53 6.55 5.39 4.15
CA ASP A 53 7.36 5.68 2.97
C ASP A 53 8.20 4.44 2.61
N PRO A 54 7.61 3.44 1.94
CA PRO A 54 8.26 2.16 1.75
C PRO A 54 9.36 2.27 0.70
N SER A 55 10.52 1.67 0.95
CA SER A 55 11.58 1.55 -0.04
C SER A 55 11.17 0.65 -1.22
N LYS A 56 10.24 -0.27 -0.98
CA LYS A 56 9.69 -1.19 -1.99
C LYS A 56 8.31 -1.69 -1.55
N MET A 57 7.51 -2.07 -2.53
CA MET A 57 6.24 -2.77 -2.32
C MET A 57 6.29 -4.07 -3.12
N VAL A 58 6.27 -5.18 -2.39
CA VAL A 58 6.16 -6.53 -2.95
C VAL A 58 4.69 -6.91 -2.94
N CYS A 59 4.15 -7.24 -4.08
CA CYS A 59 2.76 -7.65 -4.24
C CYS A 59 2.69 -9.12 -4.60
N LEU A 60 1.62 -9.79 -4.18
CA LEU A 60 1.35 -11.18 -4.51
C LEU A 60 0.23 -11.26 -5.55
N TRP A 61 0.40 -12.12 -6.54
CA TRP A 61 -0.64 -12.42 -7.52
C TRP A 61 -1.35 -13.72 -7.18
N ASN A 62 -2.67 -13.79 -7.45
CA ASN A 62 -3.50 -14.98 -7.23
C ASN A 62 -3.43 -15.51 -5.78
N ASN A 63 -3.43 -14.61 -4.80
CA ASN A 63 -3.27 -14.93 -3.38
C ASN A 63 -4.58 -14.95 -2.58
N PHE A 64 -5.73 -14.69 -3.22
CA PHE A 64 -7.06 -14.79 -2.61
C PHE A 64 -7.79 -16.05 -3.12
N HIS A 65 -8.03 -17.00 -2.22
CA HIS A 65 -8.67 -18.29 -2.57
C HIS A 65 -10.02 -18.12 -3.28
N GLN A 66 -10.87 -17.21 -2.80
CA GLN A 66 -12.19 -16.99 -3.41
C GLN A 66 -12.09 -16.43 -4.83
N LEU A 67 -11.14 -15.51 -5.07
CA LEU A 67 -10.91 -14.96 -6.40
C LEU A 67 -10.32 -16.00 -7.36
N ALA A 68 -9.38 -16.81 -6.87
CA ALA A 68 -8.80 -17.91 -7.63
C ALA A 68 -9.88 -18.91 -8.05
N ALA A 69 -10.73 -19.34 -7.12
CA ALA A 69 -11.83 -20.25 -7.40
C ALA A 69 -12.84 -19.68 -8.41
N LYS A 70 -13.20 -18.39 -8.27
CA LYS A 70 -14.11 -17.70 -9.21
C LYS A 70 -13.58 -17.64 -10.64
N ASN A 71 -12.27 -17.58 -10.82
CA ASN A 71 -11.63 -17.47 -12.13
C ASN A 71 -11.03 -18.81 -12.63
N ASP A 72 -11.29 -19.90 -11.93
CA ASP A 72 -10.71 -21.24 -12.22
C ASP A 72 -9.18 -21.22 -12.28
N PHE A 73 -8.55 -20.40 -11.44
CA PHE A 73 -7.11 -20.36 -11.30
C PHE A 73 -6.62 -21.44 -10.34
N LYS A 74 -5.62 -22.19 -10.77
CA LYS A 74 -4.94 -23.15 -9.90
C LYS A 74 -4.12 -22.41 -8.84
N GLN A 75 -4.11 -22.93 -7.62
CA GLN A 75 -3.22 -22.42 -6.59
C GLN A 75 -1.76 -22.66 -7.01
N PRO A 76 -0.90 -21.65 -7.05
CA PRO A 76 0.50 -21.83 -7.38
C PRO A 76 1.21 -22.57 -6.24
N LYS A 77 2.26 -23.36 -6.57
CA LYS A 77 3.07 -24.06 -5.58
C LYS A 77 3.92 -23.12 -4.76
N GLU A 78 4.39 -22.03 -5.36
CA GLU A 78 5.18 -20.97 -4.75
C GLU A 78 4.45 -19.64 -4.90
N PRO A 79 4.62 -18.69 -3.96
CA PRO A 79 4.02 -17.36 -4.08
C PRO A 79 4.47 -16.66 -5.37
N LEU A 80 3.51 -16.20 -6.16
CA LEU A 80 3.78 -15.40 -7.36
C LEU A 80 3.86 -13.94 -6.95
N TRP A 81 5.01 -13.30 -7.12
CA TRP A 81 5.22 -11.94 -6.66
C TRP A 81 5.75 -11.00 -7.74
N PHE A 82 5.50 -9.72 -7.56
CA PHE A 82 6.00 -8.64 -8.41
C PHE A 82 6.23 -7.38 -7.57
N LEU A 83 6.91 -6.40 -8.15
CA LEU A 83 7.21 -5.13 -7.49
C LEU A 83 6.38 -4.01 -8.09
N LYS A 84 5.86 -3.14 -7.22
CA LYS A 84 5.35 -1.82 -7.61
C LYS A 84 6.50 -0.82 -7.62
N ALA A 85 6.54 0.01 -8.66
CA ALA A 85 7.51 1.10 -8.72
C ALA A 85 7.20 2.16 -7.67
N PRO A 86 8.19 2.75 -6.98
CA PRO A 86 7.95 3.76 -5.94
C PRO A 86 7.13 4.96 -6.39
N ASN A 87 7.26 5.38 -7.66
CA ASN A 87 6.46 6.45 -8.25
C ASN A 87 4.99 6.10 -8.48
N SER A 88 4.57 4.85 -8.25
CA SER A 88 3.18 4.42 -8.30
C SER A 88 2.45 4.53 -6.95
N TYR A 89 3.17 4.85 -5.86
CA TYR A 89 2.55 5.04 -4.56
C TYR A 89 1.75 6.34 -4.54
N HIS A 90 0.53 6.26 -4.04
CA HIS A 90 -0.39 7.38 -4.09
C HIS A 90 -1.08 7.56 -2.73
N PRO A 91 -1.18 8.79 -2.21
CA PRO A 91 -1.87 9.05 -0.95
C PRO A 91 -3.37 8.79 -1.05
N ALA A 92 -3.99 8.49 0.10
CA ALA A 92 -5.44 8.35 0.22
C ALA A 92 -6.15 9.66 -0.15
N ASN A 93 -7.39 9.54 -0.60
CA ASN A 93 -8.29 10.67 -0.90
C ASN A 93 -7.78 11.65 -1.99
N LYS A 94 -6.81 11.22 -2.80
CA LYS A 94 -6.39 11.94 -4.01
C LYS A 94 -6.89 11.20 -5.25
N PRO A 95 -7.29 11.92 -6.32
CA PRO A 95 -7.68 11.31 -7.58
C PRO A 95 -6.53 10.50 -8.19
N ILE A 96 -6.83 9.30 -8.67
CA ILE A 96 -5.91 8.52 -9.48
C ILE A 96 -6.14 8.89 -10.93
N GLU A 97 -5.13 9.51 -11.54
CA GLU A 97 -5.22 9.99 -12.90
C GLU A 97 -4.92 8.88 -13.90
N ARG A 98 -5.79 8.77 -14.90
CA ARG A 98 -5.55 7.91 -16.06
C ARG A 98 -4.44 8.53 -16.92
N PRO A 99 -3.40 7.77 -17.31
CA PRO A 99 -2.42 8.26 -18.27
C PRO A 99 -3.10 8.65 -19.59
N ALA A 100 -2.78 9.82 -20.14
CA ALA A 100 -3.42 10.33 -21.37
C ALA A 100 -3.24 9.39 -22.58
N THR A 101 -2.15 8.63 -22.60
CA THR A 101 -1.83 7.67 -23.67
C THR A 101 -2.49 6.30 -23.50
N TYR A 102 -3.24 6.08 -22.41
CA TYR A 102 -3.88 4.79 -22.12
C TYR A 102 -5.40 4.92 -22.15
N THR A 103 -6.03 4.33 -23.15
CA THR A 103 -7.50 4.32 -23.34
C THR A 103 -8.15 3.01 -22.91
N GLY A 104 -7.35 2.01 -22.54
CA GLY A 104 -7.80 0.67 -22.18
C GLY A 104 -8.49 0.58 -20.81
N LYS A 105 -8.85 -0.63 -20.43
CA LYS A 105 -9.56 -0.91 -19.17
C LYS A 105 -8.64 -0.72 -17.96
N ILE A 106 -9.10 0.07 -16.99
CA ILE A 106 -8.51 0.19 -15.65
C ILE A 106 -9.44 -0.50 -14.65
N ILE A 107 -8.88 -1.31 -13.78
CA ILE A 107 -9.59 -1.92 -12.65
C ILE A 107 -8.95 -1.47 -11.33
N TYR A 108 -9.73 -1.52 -10.27
CA TYR A 108 -9.26 -1.36 -8.90
C TYR A 108 -9.36 -2.71 -8.19
N GLU A 109 -8.43 -2.95 -7.26
CA GLU A 109 -8.33 -4.20 -6.52
C GLU A 109 -8.15 -3.87 -5.04
N GLY A 110 -9.14 -4.25 -4.21
CA GLY A 110 -9.06 -4.08 -2.75
C GLY A 110 -8.13 -5.12 -2.14
N GLU A 111 -7.04 -4.68 -1.54
CA GLU A 111 -5.95 -5.51 -1.08
C GLU A 111 -5.62 -5.28 0.39
N LEU A 112 -5.03 -6.29 1.05
CA LEU A 112 -4.43 -6.17 2.37
C LEU A 112 -2.95 -5.86 2.23
N GLY A 113 -2.53 -4.70 2.72
CA GLY A 113 -1.13 -4.34 2.85
C GLY A 113 -0.57 -4.78 4.21
N VAL A 114 0.56 -5.46 4.20
CA VAL A 114 1.33 -5.81 5.39
C VAL A 114 2.53 -4.89 5.49
N VAL A 115 2.63 -4.11 6.56
CA VAL A 115 3.72 -3.17 6.79
C VAL A 115 4.80 -3.83 7.64
N ILE A 116 5.98 -4.04 7.05
CA ILE A 116 7.15 -4.58 7.75
C ILE A 116 7.85 -3.45 8.48
N GLY A 117 7.96 -3.55 9.79
CA GLY A 117 8.51 -2.50 10.67
C GLY A 117 9.95 -2.69 11.08
N LYS A 118 10.52 -3.88 10.87
CA LYS A 118 11.90 -4.20 11.26
C LYS A 118 12.62 -4.87 10.09
N LYS A 119 13.90 -4.58 9.94
CA LYS A 119 14.75 -5.29 8.97
C LYS A 119 14.84 -6.77 9.36
N CYS A 120 14.58 -7.66 8.42
CA CYS A 120 14.68 -9.10 8.61
C CYS A 120 15.40 -9.76 7.41
N PHE A 121 15.97 -10.91 7.67
CA PHE A 121 16.61 -11.74 6.66
C PHE A 121 16.60 -13.19 7.13
N ASN A 122 16.14 -14.10 6.28
CA ASN A 122 16.11 -15.54 6.54
C ASN A 122 15.45 -15.93 7.88
N ILE A 123 14.31 -15.29 8.18
CA ILE A 123 13.50 -15.58 9.38
C ILE A 123 12.55 -16.74 9.09
N THR A 124 12.14 -17.45 10.13
CA THR A 124 11.14 -18.50 10.05
C THR A 124 9.72 -17.92 9.98
N GLU A 125 8.76 -18.73 9.55
CA GLU A 125 7.34 -18.37 9.58
C GLU A 125 6.86 -18.03 10.98
N ALA A 126 7.31 -18.76 12.01
CA ALA A 126 6.96 -18.52 13.41
C ALA A 126 7.43 -17.15 13.91
N GLU A 127 8.56 -16.66 13.42
CA GLU A 127 9.12 -15.36 13.78
C GLU A 127 8.50 -14.20 13.01
N ALA A 128 7.88 -14.45 11.85
CA ALA A 128 7.44 -13.41 10.92
C ALA A 128 6.52 -12.36 11.59
N GLY A 129 5.68 -12.77 12.53
CA GLY A 129 4.79 -11.89 13.27
C GLY A 129 5.49 -10.77 14.03
N GLU A 130 6.72 -10.98 14.50
CA GLU A 130 7.49 -9.99 15.26
C GLU A 130 8.01 -8.83 14.39
N TYR A 131 8.05 -9.01 13.07
CA TYR A 131 8.53 -8.03 12.09
C TYR A 131 7.41 -7.22 11.47
N ILE A 132 6.16 -7.62 11.68
CA ILE A 132 4.99 -6.91 11.18
C ILE A 132 4.68 -5.74 12.10
N PHE A 133 4.74 -4.52 11.56
CA PHE A 133 4.32 -3.31 12.26
C PHE A 133 2.81 -3.15 12.30
N GLY A 134 2.14 -3.51 11.20
CA GLY A 134 0.70 -3.39 11.10
C GLY A 134 0.18 -3.72 9.71
N TYR A 135 -1.09 -3.41 9.52
CA TYR A 135 -1.83 -3.69 8.29
C TYR A 135 -2.50 -2.42 7.77
N THR A 136 -2.69 -2.35 6.47
CA THR A 136 -3.38 -1.24 5.81
C THR A 136 -4.21 -1.73 4.64
N CYS A 137 -5.25 -0.99 4.28
CA CYS A 137 -5.96 -1.23 3.02
C CYS A 137 -5.16 -0.64 1.86
N VAL A 138 -5.08 -1.37 0.77
CA VAL A 138 -4.42 -0.95 -0.47
C VAL A 138 -5.42 -1.04 -1.61
N ASN A 139 -5.36 -0.10 -2.53
CA ASN A 139 -6.04 -0.20 -3.81
C ASN A 139 -4.98 -0.44 -4.89
N ASP A 140 -4.86 -1.68 -5.38
CA ASP A 140 -3.99 -2.01 -6.50
C ASP A 140 -4.69 -1.68 -7.82
N VAL A 141 -4.38 -0.52 -8.37
CA VAL A 141 -4.94 -0.05 -9.63
C VAL A 141 -4.17 -0.62 -10.81
N THR A 142 -4.87 -1.29 -11.71
CA THR A 142 -4.28 -2.10 -12.78
C THR A 142 -4.81 -1.70 -14.15
N ALA A 143 -3.90 -1.42 -15.09
CA ALA A 143 -4.17 -1.23 -16.52
C ALA A 143 -4.16 -2.59 -17.24
N VAL A 144 -5.32 -3.28 -17.25
CA VAL A 144 -5.44 -4.71 -17.60
C VAL A 144 -5.00 -5.02 -19.03
N ASP A 145 -5.29 -4.13 -19.97
CA ASP A 145 -4.99 -4.43 -21.40
C ASP A 145 -3.48 -4.38 -21.67
N LEU A 146 -2.71 -3.63 -20.84
CA LEU A 146 -1.25 -3.67 -20.92
C LEU A 146 -0.67 -5.00 -20.45
N LEU A 147 -1.30 -5.63 -19.44
CA LEU A 147 -0.88 -6.97 -18.99
C LEU A 147 -0.99 -8.00 -20.11
N ARG A 148 -2.06 -7.90 -20.88
CA ARG A 148 -2.43 -8.88 -21.93
C ARG A 148 -2.06 -8.45 -23.33
N LYS A 149 -1.29 -7.37 -23.49
CA LYS A 149 -0.93 -6.79 -24.79
C LYS A 149 -0.14 -7.76 -25.65
N ASP A 150 0.77 -8.50 -25.04
CA ASP A 150 1.54 -9.56 -25.69
C ASP A 150 1.11 -10.92 -25.11
N LYS A 151 0.50 -11.76 -25.93
CA LYS A 151 0.03 -13.09 -25.51
C LYS A 151 1.17 -14.07 -25.24
N SER A 152 2.34 -13.83 -25.80
CA SER A 152 3.54 -14.68 -25.61
C SER A 152 4.33 -14.27 -24.36
N PHE A 153 4.13 -13.04 -23.86
CA PHE A 153 4.89 -12.50 -22.74
C PHE A 153 4.07 -11.51 -21.90
N GLU A 154 3.63 -11.93 -20.73
CA GLU A 154 2.88 -11.07 -19.83
C GLU A 154 3.71 -9.94 -19.25
N GLN A 155 3.28 -8.69 -19.45
CA GLN A 155 4.01 -7.48 -19.05
C GLN A 155 3.55 -6.97 -17.67
N TRP A 156 3.77 -7.75 -16.65
CA TRP A 156 3.33 -7.45 -15.28
C TRP A 156 3.84 -6.12 -14.72
N ARG A 157 5.04 -5.68 -15.12
CA ARG A 157 5.64 -4.44 -14.64
C ARG A 157 5.09 -3.20 -15.33
N ALA A 158 4.88 -3.25 -16.64
CA ALA A 158 4.43 -2.11 -17.42
C ALA A 158 3.03 -1.63 -17.01
N GLN A 159 2.10 -2.55 -16.78
CA GLN A 159 0.75 -2.22 -16.38
C GLN A 159 0.65 -1.54 -15.02
N ARG A 160 1.52 -1.93 -14.07
CA ARG A 160 1.44 -1.51 -12.68
C ARG A 160 2.28 -0.28 -12.37
N ALA A 161 3.22 0.07 -13.24
CA ALA A 161 3.97 1.32 -13.17
C ALA A 161 3.23 2.50 -13.82
N SER A 162 2.28 2.23 -14.72
CA SER A 162 1.53 3.26 -15.45
C SER A 162 0.31 3.79 -14.68
N THR A 163 -0.08 3.15 -13.58
CA THR A 163 -1.21 3.56 -12.74
C THR A 163 -0.73 3.83 -11.31
N ARG A 164 -1.18 4.94 -10.74
CA ARG A 164 -0.90 5.28 -9.35
C ARG A 164 -1.78 4.41 -8.44
N SER A 165 -1.17 3.58 -7.62
CA SER A 165 -1.89 2.76 -6.64
C SER A 165 -2.11 3.55 -5.37
N ALA A 166 -3.35 3.66 -4.92
CA ALA A 166 -3.67 4.32 -3.67
C ALA A 166 -3.46 3.34 -2.50
N CYS A 167 -2.68 3.75 -1.51
CA CYS A 167 -2.68 3.14 -0.19
C CYS A 167 -3.56 3.98 0.72
N SER A 168 -4.66 3.44 1.25
CA SER A 168 -5.43 4.08 2.29
C SER A 168 -5.25 3.33 3.60
N ALA A 169 -4.72 4.00 4.61
CA ALA A 169 -4.80 3.50 5.98
C ALA A 169 -6.19 3.84 6.55
N ARG A 170 -6.90 2.86 7.08
CA ARG A 170 -8.07 3.04 7.93
C ARG A 170 -7.90 2.28 9.21
#